data_02c8ae5c340f2d2443245da58ebac295
#
_entry.id   02c8ae5c340f2d2443245da58ebac295
#
_cell.length_a   1.000
_cell.length_b   1.000
_cell.length_c   1.000
_cell.angle_alpha   90.00
_cell.angle_beta   90.00
_cell.angle_gamma   90.00
#
_symmetry.space_group_name_H-M   'P 1'
#
loop_
_entity.id
_entity.type
_entity.pdbx_description
1 polymer ?
#
loop_
_entity_poly.entity_id
_entity_poly.type
_entity_poly.pdbx_seq_one_letter_code
_entity_poly.pdbx_strand_id
1 'polypeptide(L)'
;WAFSYDGEAQALSTGQPMRAKLDATFIASGGIFEFGHDVDARIMADAIAREKWSRAFFAELQSNDQVHYEQPGRVKGTLELDGESAAIDLPAMRDHSFGKRDWNYMNKHFWLMALMEDGRQLNANMVSYPVLKLMTGYYLDGGRTVCVEQARIEGDVTPHEVPRAFELAVKLADGRTLKAACRCEEVFPFPFADGAYTIYEGVGAFELEGARGRGVMEFGWNRDPARC
;
A
#
# COMPACT_ATOMS: atom_id res chain seq x y z
N TRP A 1 -10.04 -4.31 -17.06
CA TRP A 1 -10.29 -2.89 -16.95
C TRP A 1 -9.45 -2.14 -17.96
N ALA A 2 -10.09 -1.47 -18.93
CA ALA A 2 -9.39 -0.56 -19.83
C ALA A 2 -9.37 0.84 -19.21
N PHE A 3 -8.26 1.52 -19.32
CA PHE A 3 -8.10 2.90 -18.88
C PHE A 3 -7.16 3.65 -19.80
N SER A 4 -7.39 4.93 -19.95
CA SER A 4 -6.59 5.77 -20.84
C SER A 4 -6.39 7.15 -20.25
N TYR A 5 -5.31 7.78 -20.64
CA TYR A 5 -5.03 9.18 -20.37
C TYR A 5 -4.48 9.83 -21.65
N ASP A 6 -4.91 11.03 -21.95
CA ASP A 6 -4.37 11.82 -23.06
C ASP A 6 -4.39 13.29 -22.63
N GLY A 7 -3.24 13.82 -22.24
CA GLY A 7 -3.18 15.15 -21.65
C GLY A 7 -1.77 15.66 -21.39
N GLU A 8 -1.71 16.80 -20.71
CA GLU A 8 -0.46 17.35 -20.20
C GLU A 8 -0.11 16.72 -18.87
N ALA A 9 1.17 16.41 -18.69
CA ALA A 9 1.77 15.94 -17.45
C ALA A 9 2.97 16.82 -17.11
N GLN A 10 3.54 16.63 -15.93
CA GLN A 10 4.74 17.32 -15.50
C GLN A 10 5.76 16.30 -14.99
N ALA A 11 6.98 16.37 -15.50
CA ALA A 11 8.07 15.59 -14.98
C ALA A 11 8.43 16.05 -13.57
N LEU A 12 8.24 15.20 -12.57
CA LEU A 12 8.43 15.55 -11.16
C LEU A 12 9.89 15.92 -10.83
N SER A 13 10.85 15.29 -11.50
CA SER A 13 12.27 15.55 -11.27
C SER A 13 12.74 16.92 -11.77
N THR A 14 12.10 17.48 -12.82
CA THR A 14 12.54 18.71 -13.48
C THR A 14 11.51 19.83 -13.44
N GLY A 15 10.25 19.50 -13.14
CA GLY A 15 9.13 20.43 -13.24
C GLY A 15 8.72 20.77 -14.68
N GLN A 16 9.31 20.13 -15.70
CA GLN A 16 9.02 20.42 -17.09
C GLN A 16 7.66 19.84 -17.52
N PRO A 17 6.84 20.61 -18.23
CA PRO A 17 5.63 20.08 -18.84
C PRO A 17 5.99 19.09 -19.95
N MET A 18 5.15 18.08 -20.12
CA MET A 18 5.27 17.07 -21.16
C MET A 18 3.90 16.64 -21.65
N ARG A 19 3.81 16.15 -22.87
CA ARG A 19 2.61 15.47 -23.37
C ARG A 19 2.67 14.00 -22.97
N ALA A 20 1.61 13.50 -22.35
CA ALA A 20 1.50 12.09 -21.98
C ALA A 20 0.25 11.48 -22.56
N LYS A 21 0.39 10.29 -23.16
CA LYS A 21 -0.72 9.47 -23.60
C LYS A 21 -0.51 8.04 -23.08
N LEU A 22 -1.51 7.51 -22.40
CA LEU A 22 -1.54 6.15 -21.89
C LEU A 22 -2.78 5.47 -22.42
N ASP A 23 -2.61 4.27 -22.97
CA ASP A 23 -3.69 3.38 -23.33
C ASP A 23 -3.35 1.99 -22.82
N ALA A 24 -4.08 1.53 -21.80
CA ALA A 24 -3.71 0.33 -21.08
C ALA A 24 -4.92 -0.47 -20.60
N THR A 25 -4.69 -1.76 -20.37
CA THR A 25 -5.67 -2.69 -19.83
C THR A 25 -5.08 -3.42 -18.63
N PHE A 26 -5.76 -3.37 -17.49
CA PHE A 26 -5.52 -4.25 -16.36
C PHE A 26 -6.21 -5.60 -16.61
N ILE A 27 -5.45 -6.68 -16.51
CA ILE A 27 -5.88 -8.06 -16.67
C ILE A 27 -5.67 -8.75 -15.32
N ALA A 28 -6.76 -9.11 -14.64
CA ALA A 28 -6.68 -9.84 -13.38
C ALA A 28 -6.03 -11.21 -13.55
N SER A 29 -5.14 -11.60 -12.64
CA SER A 29 -4.48 -12.92 -12.62
C SER A 29 -4.84 -13.74 -11.38
N GLY A 30 -5.63 -13.19 -10.44
CA GLY A 30 -6.02 -13.86 -9.21
C GLY A 30 -7.35 -13.37 -8.65
N GLY A 31 -7.76 -13.95 -7.54
CA GLY A 31 -8.92 -13.53 -6.75
C GLY A 31 -8.74 -12.14 -6.15
N ILE A 32 -9.82 -11.60 -5.66
CA ILE A 32 -9.83 -10.38 -4.86
C ILE A 32 -9.48 -10.75 -3.40
N PHE A 33 -8.68 -9.92 -2.73
CA PHE A 33 -8.52 -9.92 -1.29
C PHE A 33 -9.24 -8.69 -0.73
N GLU A 34 -10.32 -8.91 0.00
CA GLU A 34 -11.12 -7.86 0.63
C GLU A 34 -10.77 -7.76 2.11
N PHE A 35 -10.22 -6.63 2.52
CA PHE A 35 -9.70 -6.43 3.89
C PHE A 35 -10.78 -6.54 4.98
N GLY A 36 -12.03 -6.20 4.65
CA GLY A 36 -13.16 -6.34 5.58
C GLY A 36 -13.66 -7.80 5.75
N HIS A 37 -13.29 -8.70 4.84
CA HIS A 37 -13.81 -10.06 4.77
C HIS A 37 -12.73 -11.14 4.91
N ASP A 38 -11.59 -10.97 4.23
CA ASP A 38 -10.59 -12.03 4.08
C ASP A 38 -9.47 -11.97 5.13
N VAL A 39 -9.37 -10.87 5.88
CA VAL A 39 -8.43 -10.77 7.02
C VAL A 39 -8.90 -11.71 8.13
N ASP A 40 -7.96 -12.51 8.67
CA ASP A 40 -8.25 -13.38 9.81
C ASP A 40 -8.82 -12.58 10.99
N ALA A 41 -10.00 -12.96 11.45
CA ALA A 41 -10.71 -12.26 12.53
C ALA A 41 -9.89 -12.12 13.82
N ARG A 42 -8.92 -13.03 14.08
CA ARG A 42 -8.01 -12.94 15.21
C ARG A 42 -7.11 -11.71 15.14
N ILE A 43 -6.70 -11.29 13.94
CA ILE A 43 -5.86 -10.10 13.75
C ILE A 43 -6.62 -8.84 14.22
N MET A 44 -7.89 -8.72 13.85
CA MET A 44 -8.75 -7.64 14.32
C MET A 44 -9.02 -7.74 15.82
N ALA A 45 -9.32 -8.95 16.32
CA ALA A 45 -9.56 -9.18 17.74
C ALA A 45 -8.33 -8.80 18.59
N ASP A 46 -7.13 -9.17 18.16
CA ASP A 46 -5.87 -8.83 18.84
C ASP A 46 -5.61 -7.31 18.83
N ALA A 47 -5.92 -6.63 17.73
CA ALA A 47 -5.80 -5.18 17.67
C ALA A 47 -6.76 -4.50 18.65
N ILE A 48 -8.02 -4.91 18.69
CA ILE A 48 -9.05 -4.39 19.61
C ILE A 48 -8.68 -4.70 21.07
N ALA A 49 -8.13 -5.89 21.37
CA ALA A 49 -7.78 -6.30 22.72
C ALA A 49 -6.66 -5.45 23.36
N ARG A 50 -5.88 -4.75 22.56
CA ARG A 50 -4.81 -3.84 23.05
C ARG A 50 -5.31 -2.45 23.41
N GLU A 51 -6.54 -2.13 23.04
CA GLU A 51 -7.10 -0.80 23.24
C GLU A 51 -7.90 -0.67 24.54
N LYS A 52 -8.08 0.55 25.01
CA LYS A 52 -8.91 0.84 26.16
C LYS A 52 -10.39 0.86 25.77
N TRP A 53 -11.14 -0.13 26.21
CA TRP A 53 -12.55 -0.29 25.85
C TRP A 53 -13.46 0.72 26.53
N SER A 54 -14.35 1.29 25.73
CA SER A 54 -15.45 2.14 26.17
C SER A 54 -16.61 2.07 25.17
N ARG A 55 -17.77 2.59 25.54
CA ARG A 55 -18.88 2.72 24.58
C ARG A 55 -18.53 3.60 23.39
N ALA A 56 -17.77 4.68 23.63
CA ALA A 56 -17.29 5.58 22.58
C ALA A 56 -16.36 4.87 21.61
N PHE A 57 -15.42 4.05 22.13
CA PHE A 57 -14.52 3.24 21.31
C PHE A 57 -15.27 2.33 20.33
N PHE A 58 -16.26 1.57 20.82
CA PHE A 58 -17.03 0.68 19.96
C PHE A 58 -17.96 1.41 18.98
N ALA A 59 -18.53 2.56 19.40
CA ALA A 59 -19.32 3.39 18.48
C ALA A 59 -18.46 3.95 17.35
N GLU A 60 -17.24 4.33 17.64
CA GLU A 60 -16.29 4.85 16.66
C GLU A 60 -15.79 3.75 15.69
N LEU A 61 -15.49 2.54 16.21
CA LEU A 61 -15.19 1.39 15.35
C LEU A 61 -16.32 1.08 14.36
N GLN A 62 -17.56 1.13 14.82
CA GLN A 62 -18.75 0.88 13.99
C GLN A 62 -19.01 1.99 12.96
N SER A 63 -18.49 3.20 13.18
CA SER A 63 -18.70 4.33 12.27
C SER A 63 -17.79 4.30 11.04
N ASN A 64 -16.76 3.45 11.03
CA ASN A 64 -15.84 3.26 9.92
C ASN A 64 -16.45 2.27 8.91
N ASP A 65 -17.23 2.82 7.99
CA ASP A 65 -17.85 2.07 6.88
C ASP A 65 -17.02 2.26 5.62
N GLN A 66 -15.90 1.54 5.53
CA GLN A 66 -14.98 1.61 4.41
C GLN A 66 -14.71 0.21 3.87
N VAL A 67 -14.91 0.06 2.57
CA VAL A 67 -14.52 -1.16 1.83
C VAL A 67 -13.19 -0.91 1.15
N HIS A 68 -12.29 -1.86 1.28
CA HIS A 68 -10.99 -1.86 0.62
C HIS A 68 -10.68 -3.26 0.14
N TYR A 69 -10.34 -3.38 -1.13
CA TYR A 69 -9.92 -4.64 -1.71
C TYR A 69 -8.80 -4.46 -2.73
N GLU A 70 -8.01 -5.50 -2.88
CA GLU A 70 -6.94 -5.59 -3.84
C GLU A 70 -7.11 -6.80 -4.74
N GLN A 71 -6.63 -6.69 -5.98
CA GLN A 71 -6.66 -7.75 -6.95
C GLN A 71 -5.36 -7.80 -7.75
N PRO A 72 -4.63 -8.92 -7.73
CA PRO A 72 -3.42 -9.07 -8.51
C PRO A 72 -3.71 -9.18 -10.00
N GLY A 73 -2.79 -8.69 -10.82
CA GLY A 73 -2.94 -8.72 -12.26
C GLY A 73 -1.70 -8.26 -13.01
N ARG A 74 -1.93 -7.89 -14.26
CA ARG A 74 -0.93 -7.27 -15.13
C ARG A 74 -1.54 -6.09 -15.84
N VAL A 75 -0.75 -5.06 -16.06
CA VAL A 75 -1.09 -3.96 -16.95
C VAL A 75 -0.36 -4.15 -18.27
N LYS A 76 -1.12 -4.14 -19.37
CA LYS A 76 -0.60 -4.18 -20.74
C LYS A 76 -1.11 -2.98 -21.52
N GLY A 77 -0.23 -2.36 -22.31
CA GLY A 77 -0.63 -1.20 -23.09
C GLY A 77 0.54 -0.47 -23.70
N THR A 78 0.34 0.82 -23.94
CA THR A 78 1.33 1.73 -24.50
C THR A 78 1.35 3.03 -23.71
N LEU A 79 2.55 3.50 -23.39
CA LEU A 79 2.80 4.84 -22.86
C LEU A 79 3.56 5.64 -23.90
N GLU A 80 3.06 6.84 -24.23
CA GLU A 80 3.74 7.81 -25.07
C GLU A 80 4.03 9.06 -24.25
N LEU A 81 5.28 9.52 -24.28
CA LEU A 81 5.74 10.75 -23.64
C LEU A 81 6.44 11.61 -24.69
N ASP A 82 5.92 12.82 -24.95
CA ASP A 82 6.43 13.75 -25.96
C ASP A 82 6.70 13.11 -27.34
N GLY A 83 5.85 12.14 -27.72
CA GLY A 83 5.95 11.43 -29.00
C GLY A 83 6.83 10.17 -28.96
N GLU A 84 7.55 9.91 -27.89
CA GLU A 84 8.27 8.66 -27.69
C GLU A 84 7.35 7.61 -27.07
N SER A 85 7.19 6.46 -27.73
CA SER A 85 6.26 5.41 -27.35
C SER A 85 6.99 4.18 -26.78
N ALA A 86 6.49 3.66 -25.66
CA ALA A 86 6.95 2.44 -25.02
C ALA A 86 5.78 1.47 -24.78
N ALA A 87 6.00 0.19 -25.04
CA ALA A 87 5.08 -0.85 -24.64
C ALA A 87 5.14 -1.11 -23.15
N ILE A 88 4.01 -1.33 -22.51
CA ILE A 88 3.88 -1.69 -21.10
C ILE A 88 3.43 -3.15 -21.02
N ASP A 89 4.13 -3.96 -20.24
CA ASP A 89 3.71 -5.29 -19.78
C ASP A 89 4.30 -5.53 -18.39
N LEU A 90 3.59 -5.09 -17.35
CA LEU A 90 4.08 -5.05 -15.98
C LEU A 90 3.16 -5.84 -15.04
N PRO A 91 3.71 -6.56 -14.04
CA PRO A 91 2.93 -7.00 -12.89
C PRO A 91 2.27 -5.77 -12.24
N ALA A 92 1.04 -5.95 -11.81
CA ALA A 92 0.27 -4.84 -11.24
C ALA A 92 -0.67 -5.33 -10.14
N MET A 93 -1.07 -4.41 -9.30
CA MET A 93 -2.13 -4.59 -8.33
C MET A 93 -3.21 -3.56 -8.61
N ARG A 94 -4.47 -3.99 -8.61
CA ARG A 94 -5.60 -3.10 -8.58
C ARG A 94 -6.01 -2.92 -7.13
N ASP A 95 -5.76 -1.74 -6.61
CA ASP A 95 -6.26 -1.27 -5.33
C ASP A 95 -7.56 -0.50 -5.54
N HIS A 96 -8.56 -0.79 -4.74
CA HIS A 96 -9.82 -0.06 -4.78
C HIS A 96 -10.42 0.07 -3.38
N SER A 97 -10.63 1.30 -2.98
CA SER A 97 -11.31 1.60 -1.75
C SER A 97 -12.44 2.61 -1.97
N PHE A 98 -13.53 2.44 -1.23
CA PHE A 98 -14.68 3.33 -1.26
C PHE A 98 -15.36 3.36 0.11
N GLY A 99 -16.22 4.36 0.32
CA GLY A 99 -16.85 4.64 1.58
C GLY A 99 -16.39 5.98 2.17
N LYS A 100 -16.78 6.24 3.40
CA LYS A 100 -16.40 7.47 4.08
C LYS A 100 -14.94 7.39 4.53
N ARG A 101 -14.13 8.35 4.10
CA ARG A 101 -12.74 8.50 4.54
C ARG A 101 -12.50 9.90 5.06
N ASP A 102 -11.97 9.99 6.26
CA ASP A 102 -11.50 11.24 6.86
C ASP A 102 -9.98 11.17 7.05
N TRP A 103 -9.26 11.79 6.12
CA TRP A 103 -7.81 11.85 6.16
C TRP A 103 -7.29 12.61 7.37
N ASN A 104 -8.05 13.55 7.90
CA ASN A 104 -7.71 14.27 9.11
C ASN A 104 -7.73 13.37 10.35
N TYR A 105 -8.51 12.29 10.30
CA TYR A 105 -8.64 11.35 11.41
C TYR A 105 -7.47 10.35 11.49
N MET A 106 -6.83 10.03 10.39
CA MET A 106 -5.71 9.07 10.36
C MET A 106 -4.45 9.64 11.00
N ASN A 107 -3.76 8.85 11.83
CA ASN A 107 -2.49 9.25 12.44
C ASN A 107 -1.34 9.03 11.46
N LYS A 108 -1.10 7.77 11.11
CA LYS A 108 -0.06 7.36 10.18
C LYS A 108 -0.37 5.98 9.60
N HIS A 109 0.26 5.68 8.48
CA HIS A 109 0.28 4.33 7.92
C HIS A 109 1.57 4.07 7.15
N PHE A 110 1.83 2.79 6.91
CA PHE A 110 2.56 2.32 5.75
C PHE A 110 1.75 1.24 5.03
N TRP A 111 1.85 1.24 3.72
CA TRP A 111 1.20 0.27 2.83
C TRP A 111 2.24 -0.19 1.82
N LEU A 112 2.73 -1.41 1.98
CA LEU A 112 3.84 -1.94 1.19
C LEU A 112 3.35 -3.10 0.35
N MET A 113 3.60 -3.03 -0.95
CA MET A 113 3.15 -4.01 -1.92
C MET A 113 4.33 -4.46 -2.77
N ALA A 114 4.76 -5.71 -2.61
CA ALA A 114 5.83 -6.32 -3.38
C ALA A 114 5.28 -7.33 -4.38
N LEU A 115 5.64 -7.15 -5.64
CA LEU A 115 5.34 -8.05 -6.75
C LEU A 115 6.65 -8.72 -7.16
N MET A 116 6.81 -10.01 -6.79
CA MET A 116 8.06 -10.75 -6.98
C MET A 116 8.13 -11.35 -8.39
N GLU A 117 9.35 -11.48 -8.92
CA GLU A 117 9.61 -12.01 -10.26
C GLU A 117 9.19 -13.50 -10.38
N ASP A 118 9.18 -14.24 -9.28
CA ASP A 118 8.73 -15.63 -9.22
C ASP A 118 7.21 -15.80 -9.06
N GLY A 119 6.45 -14.68 -9.10
CA GLY A 119 4.99 -14.66 -9.01
C GLY A 119 4.44 -14.57 -7.58
N ARG A 120 5.29 -14.63 -6.55
CA ARG A 120 4.86 -14.34 -5.18
C ARG A 120 4.49 -12.87 -5.01
N GLN A 121 3.64 -12.59 -4.04
CA GLN A 121 3.23 -11.23 -3.70
C GLN A 121 3.16 -11.07 -2.19
N LEU A 122 3.61 -9.92 -1.70
CA LEU A 122 3.49 -9.54 -0.32
C LEU A 122 2.84 -8.17 -0.23
N ASN A 123 1.68 -8.11 0.43
CA ASN A 123 1.08 -6.88 0.90
C ASN A 123 1.22 -6.84 2.42
N ALA A 124 1.84 -5.80 2.96
CA ALA A 124 2.11 -5.70 4.39
C ALA A 124 1.87 -4.26 4.85
N ASN A 125 0.95 -4.08 5.78
CA ASN A 125 0.40 -2.79 6.12
C ASN A 125 0.33 -2.56 7.62
N MET A 126 0.45 -1.30 7.99
CA MET A 126 0.10 -0.81 9.32
C MET A 126 -0.68 0.48 9.17
N VAL A 127 -1.86 0.53 9.76
CA VAL A 127 -2.69 1.75 9.79
C VAL A 127 -2.95 2.11 11.25
N SER A 128 -2.71 3.37 11.60
CA SER A 128 -2.92 3.89 12.95
C SER A 128 -3.96 5.00 12.92
N TYR A 129 -5.02 4.78 13.64
CA TYR A 129 -6.04 5.76 13.98
C TYR A 129 -5.95 6.15 15.46
N PRO A 130 -6.61 7.21 15.92
CA PRO A 130 -6.67 7.55 17.34
C PRO A 130 -7.18 6.44 18.24
N VAL A 131 -8.07 5.60 17.72
CA VAL A 131 -8.74 4.51 18.48
C VAL A 131 -8.10 3.16 18.28
N LEU A 132 -7.39 2.91 17.17
CA LEU A 132 -6.92 1.58 16.84
C LEU A 132 -5.65 1.64 15.99
N LYS A 133 -4.71 0.75 16.29
CA LYS A 133 -3.59 0.43 15.41
C LYS A 133 -3.78 -0.98 14.85
N LEU A 134 -3.91 -1.08 13.54
CA LEU A 134 -4.10 -2.35 12.84
C LEU A 134 -2.88 -2.65 11.96
N MET A 135 -2.37 -3.87 12.07
CA MET A 135 -1.43 -4.44 11.11
C MET A 135 -2.16 -5.52 10.34
N THR A 136 -2.01 -5.54 9.02
CA THR A 136 -2.73 -6.47 8.15
C THR A 136 -2.02 -6.61 6.81
N GLY A 137 -2.58 -7.40 5.93
CA GLY A 137 -2.07 -7.68 4.60
C GLY A 137 -2.18 -9.16 4.26
N TYR A 138 -1.49 -9.55 3.21
CA TYR A 138 -1.47 -10.93 2.76
C TYR A 138 -0.15 -11.29 2.07
N TYR A 139 0.15 -12.58 2.09
CA TYR A 139 1.20 -13.18 1.31
C TYR A 139 0.60 -14.21 0.37
N LEU A 140 0.82 -14.03 -0.92
CA LEU A 140 0.37 -14.95 -1.97
C LEU A 140 1.55 -15.74 -2.50
N ASP A 141 1.43 -17.08 -2.45
CA ASP A 141 2.44 -18.02 -2.93
C ASP A 141 1.76 -19.25 -3.54
N GLY A 142 2.07 -19.54 -4.81
CA GLY A 142 1.53 -20.71 -5.50
C GLY A 142 -0.02 -20.77 -5.53
N GLY A 143 -0.70 -19.62 -5.53
CA GLY A 143 -2.17 -19.53 -5.47
C GLY A 143 -2.75 -19.66 -4.06
N ARG A 144 -1.93 -19.85 -3.03
CA ARG A 144 -2.34 -19.84 -1.63
C ARG A 144 -2.14 -18.45 -1.03
N THR A 145 -3.19 -17.91 -0.44
CA THR A 145 -3.14 -16.64 0.30
C THR A 145 -3.07 -16.93 1.80
N VAL A 146 -2.17 -16.22 2.51
CA VAL A 146 -2.03 -16.28 3.97
C VAL A 146 -2.02 -14.85 4.50
N CYS A 147 -2.82 -14.56 5.52
CA CYS A 147 -2.88 -13.23 6.13
C CYS A 147 -1.58 -12.85 6.82
N VAL A 148 -1.23 -11.57 6.74
CA VAL A 148 -0.18 -10.95 7.55
C VAL A 148 -0.76 -10.64 8.93
N GLU A 149 -0.16 -11.20 9.98
CA GLU A 149 -0.52 -10.96 11.37
C GLU A 149 0.20 -9.75 11.96
N GLN A 150 1.47 -9.59 11.58
CA GLN A 150 2.29 -8.45 12.01
C GLN A 150 3.19 -7.99 10.87
N ALA A 151 3.37 -6.69 10.76
CA ALA A 151 4.30 -6.07 9.84
C ALA A 151 5.08 -4.97 10.56
N ARG A 152 6.41 -5.00 10.48
CA ARG A 152 7.27 -4.03 11.15
C ARG A 152 8.44 -3.65 10.26
N ILE A 153 8.64 -2.36 10.11
CA ILE A 153 9.87 -1.80 9.54
C ILE A 153 10.91 -1.81 10.65
N GLU A 154 12.05 -2.44 10.38
CA GLU A 154 13.17 -2.48 11.31
C GLU A 154 13.95 -1.14 11.25
N GLY A 155 14.24 -0.58 12.41
CA GLY A 155 14.88 0.72 12.56
C GLY A 155 13.90 1.86 12.81
N ASP A 156 14.43 3.06 12.90
CA ASP A 156 13.66 4.26 13.14
C ASP A 156 13.11 4.82 11.83
N VAL A 157 11.83 5.14 11.82
CA VAL A 157 11.17 5.84 10.72
C VAL A 157 10.79 7.23 11.21
N THR A 158 11.44 8.24 10.66
CA THR A 158 11.15 9.64 10.95
C THR A 158 9.86 10.06 10.25
N PRO A 159 8.91 10.71 10.93
CA PRO A 159 7.71 11.23 10.27
C PRO A 159 8.05 12.15 9.10
N HIS A 160 7.29 12.00 8.01
CA HIS A 160 7.46 12.74 6.75
C HIS A 160 8.78 12.49 6.00
N GLU A 161 9.58 11.50 6.44
CA GLU A 161 10.80 11.06 5.75
C GLU A 161 10.67 9.59 5.36
N VAL A 162 10.50 9.33 4.07
CA VAL A 162 10.45 7.95 3.57
C VAL A 162 11.85 7.33 3.63
N PRO A 163 12.05 6.22 4.35
CA PRO A 163 13.35 5.58 4.41
C PRO A 163 13.77 5.06 3.03
N ARG A 164 14.99 5.37 2.61
CA ARG A 164 15.53 4.93 1.31
C ARG A 164 15.88 3.45 1.26
N ALA A 165 16.20 2.87 2.40
CA ALA A 165 16.43 1.43 2.54
C ALA A 165 16.03 0.97 3.94
N PHE A 166 15.35 -0.16 4.03
CA PHE A 166 14.91 -0.74 5.30
C PHE A 166 14.67 -2.24 5.17
N GLU A 167 14.66 -2.94 6.29
CA GLU A 167 14.17 -4.31 6.39
C GLU A 167 12.71 -4.30 6.87
N LEU A 168 11.86 -5.04 6.17
CA LEU A 168 10.49 -5.30 6.57
C LEU A 168 10.41 -6.71 7.17
N ALA A 169 10.07 -6.81 8.45
CA ALA A 169 9.79 -8.08 9.10
C ALA A 169 8.27 -8.33 9.12
N VAL A 170 7.86 -9.51 8.68
CA VAL A 170 6.45 -9.89 8.55
C VAL A 170 6.23 -11.23 9.26
N LYS A 171 5.21 -11.30 10.10
CA LYS A 171 4.70 -12.56 10.66
C LYS A 171 3.38 -12.91 9.99
N LEU A 172 3.27 -14.12 9.49
CA LEU A 172 2.08 -14.65 8.84
C LEU A 172 1.19 -15.41 9.85
N ALA A 173 -0.10 -15.47 9.56
CA ALA A 173 -1.09 -16.17 10.39
C ALA A 173 -0.86 -17.70 10.48
N ASP A 174 -0.07 -18.29 9.56
CA ASP A 174 0.34 -19.68 9.60
C ASP A 174 1.63 -19.92 10.42
N GLY A 175 2.17 -18.87 11.06
CA GLY A 175 3.34 -18.93 11.93
C GLY A 175 4.67 -18.67 11.25
N ARG A 176 4.73 -18.60 9.93
CA ARG A 176 5.96 -18.22 9.19
C ARG A 176 6.35 -16.78 9.48
N THR A 177 7.64 -16.51 9.44
CA THR A 177 8.19 -15.15 9.49
C THR A 177 8.99 -14.92 8.22
N LEU A 178 8.73 -13.81 7.57
CA LEU A 178 9.42 -13.38 6.36
C LEU A 178 10.19 -12.09 6.64
N LYS A 179 11.30 -11.91 5.92
CA LYS A 179 12.06 -10.68 5.91
C LYS A 179 12.26 -10.22 4.48
N ALA A 180 11.93 -8.97 4.21
CA ALA A 180 12.15 -8.36 2.92
C ALA A 180 13.11 -7.18 3.05
N ALA A 181 14.18 -7.18 2.27
CA ALA A 181 15.00 -5.99 2.08
C ALA A 181 14.31 -5.08 1.08
N CYS A 182 14.10 -3.83 1.47
CA CYS A 182 13.36 -2.84 0.71
C CYS A 182 14.27 -1.66 0.36
N ARG A 183 14.20 -1.19 -0.88
CA ARG A 183 14.91 0.00 -1.34
C ARG A 183 13.97 0.89 -2.12
N CYS A 184 13.61 2.04 -1.53
CA CYS A 184 12.79 3.05 -2.16
C CYS A 184 13.63 3.88 -3.14
N GLU A 185 13.24 3.90 -4.40
CA GLU A 185 13.97 4.55 -5.49
C GLU A 185 13.44 5.95 -5.75
N GLU A 186 12.12 6.07 -5.91
CA GLU A 186 11.43 7.35 -6.15
C GLU A 186 10.30 7.52 -5.15
N VAL A 187 9.99 8.77 -4.80
CA VAL A 187 8.94 9.14 -3.84
C VAL A 187 8.22 10.39 -4.30
N PHE A 188 6.90 10.37 -4.25
CA PHE A 188 6.02 11.45 -4.66
C PHE A 188 5.07 11.81 -3.52
N PRO A 189 5.08 13.05 -3.01
CA PRO A 189 4.17 13.49 -1.97
C PRO A 189 2.79 13.89 -2.53
N PHE A 190 1.74 13.40 -1.90
CA PHE A 190 0.36 13.75 -2.18
C PHE A 190 -0.30 14.30 -0.91
N PRO A 191 -0.52 15.62 -0.80
CA PRO A 191 -1.24 16.21 0.32
C PRO A 191 -2.75 15.99 0.18
N PHE A 192 -3.40 15.59 1.29
CA PHE A 192 -4.85 15.41 1.43
C PHE A 192 -5.38 16.31 2.55
N ALA A 193 -6.68 16.58 2.54
CA ALA A 193 -7.38 17.37 3.56
C ALA A 193 -6.66 18.70 3.86
N ASP A 194 -6.42 19.50 2.83
CA ASP A 194 -5.70 20.80 2.91
C ASP A 194 -4.31 20.68 3.58
N GLY A 195 -3.63 19.56 3.34
CA GLY A 195 -2.32 19.25 3.87
C GLY A 195 -2.32 18.78 5.32
N ALA A 196 -3.47 18.42 5.88
CA ALA A 196 -3.53 17.82 7.22
C ALA A 196 -2.95 16.40 7.24
N TYR A 197 -2.95 15.72 6.10
CA TYR A 197 -2.34 14.41 5.92
C TYR A 197 -1.55 14.39 4.62
N THR A 198 -0.36 13.80 4.62
CA THR A 198 0.42 13.62 3.40
C THR A 198 0.73 12.16 3.20
N ILE A 199 0.39 11.65 2.02
CA ILE A 199 0.83 10.35 1.53
C ILE A 199 2.08 10.55 0.68
N TYR A 200 3.05 9.70 0.90
CA TYR A 200 4.28 9.60 0.12
C TYR A 200 4.25 8.27 -0.63
N GLU A 201 3.88 8.34 -1.90
CA GLU A 201 3.91 7.20 -2.79
C GLU A 201 5.33 6.93 -3.25
N GLY A 202 5.87 5.81 -2.83
CA GLY A 202 7.18 5.34 -3.25
C GLY A 202 7.08 4.18 -4.23
N VAL A 203 8.04 4.09 -5.13
CA VAL A 203 8.29 2.91 -5.94
C VAL A 203 9.70 2.40 -5.69
N GLY A 204 9.88 1.08 -5.71
CA GLY A 204 11.20 0.56 -5.41
C GLY A 204 11.34 -0.94 -5.59
N ALA A 205 12.49 -1.43 -5.14
CA ALA A 205 12.89 -2.82 -5.21
C ALA A 205 12.68 -3.53 -3.88
N PHE A 206 12.32 -4.80 -3.98
CA PHE A 206 12.18 -5.74 -2.86
C PHE A 206 13.07 -6.96 -3.11
N GLU A 207 13.64 -7.50 -2.05
CA GLU A 207 14.25 -8.82 -2.03
C GLU A 207 13.63 -9.62 -0.88
N LEU A 208 12.98 -10.73 -1.20
CA LEU A 208 12.26 -11.59 -0.28
C LEU A 208 12.70 -13.04 -0.49
N GLU A 209 13.35 -13.66 0.52
CA GLU A 209 13.80 -15.06 0.48
C GLU A 209 14.57 -15.40 -0.80
N GLY A 210 15.48 -14.50 -1.21
CA GLY A 210 16.33 -14.66 -2.37
C GLY A 210 15.69 -14.33 -3.74
N ALA A 211 14.38 -14.08 -3.79
CA ALA A 211 13.73 -13.58 -4.98
C ALA A 211 13.73 -12.05 -5.02
N ARG A 212 13.81 -11.49 -6.22
CA ARG A 212 13.70 -10.04 -6.46
C ARG A 212 12.28 -9.69 -6.87
N GLY A 213 11.92 -8.45 -6.64
CA GLY A 213 10.64 -7.89 -7.03
C GLY A 213 10.67 -6.37 -7.06
N ARG A 214 9.56 -5.82 -7.50
CA ARG A 214 9.32 -4.37 -7.49
C ARG A 214 7.92 -4.11 -6.92
N GLY A 215 7.68 -2.89 -6.51
CA GLY A 215 6.36 -2.55 -6.02
C GLY A 215 6.25 -1.14 -5.47
N VAL A 216 5.16 -0.94 -4.74
CA VAL A 216 4.78 0.33 -4.13
C VAL A 216 5.15 0.32 -2.65
N MET A 217 5.62 1.45 -2.18
CA MET A 217 5.96 1.72 -0.78
C MET A 217 5.27 3.02 -0.36
N GLU A 218 4.02 2.91 0.04
CA GLU A 218 3.25 4.05 0.50
C GLU A 218 3.50 4.29 1.99
N PHE A 219 3.75 5.54 2.34
CA PHE A 219 3.87 6.03 3.72
C PHE A 219 2.98 7.25 3.90
N GLY A 220 2.27 7.32 5.01
CA GLY A 220 1.43 8.47 5.29
C GLY A 220 1.57 8.96 6.72
N TRP A 221 1.54 10.27 6.88
CA TRP A 221 1.59 10.91 8.19
C TRP A 221 0.64 12.09 8.30
N ASN A 222 0.05 12.21 9.48
CA ASN A 222 -0.66 13.41 9.86
C ASN A 222 0.35 14.56 10.07
N ARG A 223 -0.08 15.80 9.77
CA ARG A 223 0.74 16.98 9.99
C ARG A 223 0.97 17.29 11.46
N ASP A 224 0.07 16.84 12.34
CA ASP A 224 0.21 17.01 13.78
C ASP A 224 1.28 16.06 14.33
N PRO A 225 2.42 16.57 14.86
CA PRO A 225 3.49 15.72 15.36
C PRO A 225 3.08 14.82 16.53
N ALA A 226 2.05 15.19 17.28
CA ALA A 226 1.52 14.36 18.37
C ALA A 226 0.82 13.07 17.87
N ARG A 227 0.56 12.98 16.58
CA ARG A 227 -0.12 11.87 15.93
C ARG A 227 0.79 11.01 15.04
N CYS A 228 2.05 11.37 14.91
CA CYS A 228 3.05 10.67 14.08
C CYS A 228 3.76 9.52 14.82
#